data_b78eb80a9a13f03c9ecc5498bfa1e173
#
_entry.id   b78eb80a9a13f03c9ecc5498bfa1e173
#
_cell.length_a   1.000
_cell.length_b   1.000
_cell.length_c   1.000
_cell.angle_alpha   90.00
_cell.angle_beta   90.00
_cell.angle_gamma   90.00
#
_symmetry.space_group_name_H-M   'P 1'
#
loop_
_entity.id
_entity.type
_entity.pdbx_description
1 polymer ?
#
loop_
_entity_poly.entity_id
_entity_poly.type
_entity_poly.pdbx_seq_one_letter_code
_entity_poly.pdbx_strand_id
1 'polypeptide(L)'
;MDSENISSLRPFFDGSDYPHWKFKMELYLDYDSIKLWDIIRKGWEPPKAIVNGIESEVDRDNWNVIQQEGNHKNKKAMITIVSSMSREEGGKLQQ
;
A
#
# COMPACT_ATOMS: atom_id res chain seq x y z
N MET A 1 -3.36 24.57 -4.38
CA MET A 1 -4.07 23.53 -3.62
C MET A 1 -3.12 22.98 -2.56
N ASP A 2 -3.53 22.97 -1.34
CA ASP A 2 -2.67 22.48 -0.27
C ASP A 2 -2.91 21.00 0.01
N SER A 3 -2.13 20.42 0.92
CA SER A 3 -2.19 19.01 1.22
C SER A 3 -3.49 18.57 1.89
N GLU A 4 -4.20 19.50 2.54
CA GLU A 4 -5.48 19.19 3.18
C GLU A 4 -6.52 18.78 2.15
N ASN A 5 -6.52 19.49 1.01
CA ASN A 5 -7.46 19.18 -0.07
C ASN A 5 -7.21 17.79 -0.64
N ILE A 6 -5.94 17.38 -0.69
CA ILE A 6 -5.60 16.05 -1.19
C ILE A 6 -6.15 14.98 -0.27
N SER A 7 -6.00 15.16 1.04
CA SER A 7 -6.54 14.19 2.00
C SER A 7 -8.04 14.07 1.90
N SER A 8 -8.74 15.19 1.67
CA SER A 8 -10.20 15.17 1.57
C SER A 8 -10.66 14.54 0.27
N LEU A 9 -9.78 14.40 -0.72
CA LEU A 9 -10.11 13.77 -2.00
C LEU A 9 -9.89 12.26 -1.98
N ARG A 10 -9.40 11.71 -0.87
CA ARG A 10 -9.16 10.27 -0.80
C ARG A 10 -10.46 9.49 -1.06
N PRO A 11 -10.46 8.58 -2.04
CA PRO A 11 -11.66 7.83 -2.36
C PRO A 11 -12.10 6.94 -1.20
N PHE A 12 -13.41 6.94 -0.94
CA PHE A 12 -13.99 6.11 0.10
C PHE A 12 -14.79 4.99 -0.56
N PHE A 13 -14.58 3.77 -0.11
CA PHE A 13 -15.28 2.60 -0.66
C PHE A 13 -16.39 2.18 0.29
N ASP A 14 -17.62 2.20 -0.21
CA ASP A 14 -18.79 1.85 0.58
C ASP A 14 -19.36 0.48 0.21
N GLY A 15 -18.67 -0.26 -0.64
CA GLY A 15 -19.09 -1.58 -1.08
C GLY A 15 -19.76 -1.59 -2.44
N SER A 16 -20.00 -0.41 -3.04
CA SER A 16 -20.60 -0.31 -4.36
C SER A 16 -19.57 0.13 -5.39
N ASP A 17 -19.84 -0.21 -6.66
CA ASP A 17 -19.03 0.23 -7.81
C ASP A 17 -17.52 0.17 -7.57
N TYR A 18 -17.04 -1.04 -7.32
CA TYR A 18 -15.62 -1.28 -7.07
C TYR A 18 -14.70 -0.77 -8.20
N PRO A 19 -15.01 -1.00 -9.49
CA PRO A 19 -14.12 -0.51 -10.55
C PRO A 19 -13.93 0.99 -10.55
N HIS A 20 -14.98 1.75 -10.25
CA HIS A 20 -14.90 3.20 -10.20
C HIS A 20 -14.06 3.66 -9.00
N TRP A 21 -14.27 3.04 -7.84
CA TRP A 21 -13.47 3.33 -6.66
C TRP A 21 -12.01 2.98 -6.91
N LYS A 22 -11.75 1.82 -7.53
CA LYS A 22 -10.38 1.40 -7.82
C LYS A 22 -9.67 2.43 -8.70
N PHE A 23 -10.35 2.91 -9.74
CA PHE A 23 -9.79 3.91 -10.64
C PHE A 23 -9.42 5.18 -9.87
N LYS A 24 -10.32 5.65 -9.01
CA LYS A 24 -10.05 6.84 -8.21
C LYS A 24 -8.89 6.62 -7.25
N MET A 25 -8.80 5.43 -6.66
CA MET A 25 -7.73 5.12 -5.72
C MET A 25 -6.37 5.07 -6.43
N GLU A 26 -6.33 4.52 -7.66
CA GLU A 26 -5.10 4.55 -8.44
C GLU A 26 -4.61 5.98 -8.66
N LEU A 27 -5.52 6.86 -9.05
CA LEU A 27 -5.16 8.26 -9.26
C LEU A 27 -4.69 8.91 -7.96
N TYR A 28 -5.38 8.62 -6.88
CA TYR A 28 -5.03 9.22 -5.60
C TYR A 28 -3.64 8.76 -5.14
N LEU A 29 -3.35 7.47 -5.23
CA LEU A 29 -2.06 6.94 -4.78
C LEU A 29 -0.92 7.43 -5.66
N ASP A 30 -1.14 7.51 -6.98
CA ASP A 30 -0.11 8.02 -7.87
C ASP A 30 0.18 9.50 -7.60
N TYR A 31 -0.85 10.26 -7.24
CA TYR A 31 -0.67 11.67 -6.93
C TYR A 31 0.05 11.86 -5.59
N ASP A 32 -0.36 11.08 -4.58
CA ASP A 32 0.18 11.22 -3.23
C ASP A 32 1.68 10.93 -3.18
N SER A 33 2.09 9.86 -3.86
CA SER A 33 3.51 9.52 -3.91
C SER A 33 3.76 8.67 -5.14
N ILE A 34 4.75 9.07 -5.91
CA ILE A 34 5.14 8.32 -7.10
C ILE A 34 5.36 6.86 -6.72
N LYS A 35 4.72 5.97 -7.46
CA LYS A 35 4.91 4.53 -7.34
C LYS A 35 4.19 3.83 -6.19
N LEU A 36 3.36 4.53 -5.42
CA LEU A 36 2.57 3.84 -4.40
C LEU A 36 1.64 2.80 -5.05
N TRP A 37 0.98 3.17 -6.16
CA TRP A 37 0.15 2.23 -6.87
C TRP A 37 0.98 1.12 -7.50
N ASP A 38 2.18 1.44 -8.00
CA ASP A 38 3.06 0.42 -8.57
C ASP A 38 3.41 -0.65 -7.54
N ILE A 39 3.64 -0.26 -6.30
CA ILE A 39 3.95 -1.21 -5.24
C ILE A 39 2.77 -2.14 -4.99
N ILE A 40 1.56 -1.59 -4.97
CA ILE A 40 0.35 -2.40 -4.80
C ILE A 40 0.18 -3.36 -5.97
N ARG A 41 0.35 -2.86 -7.18
CA ARG A 41 0.15 -3.63 -8.40
C ARG A 41 1.16 -4.76 -8.55
N LYS A 42 2.43 -4.46 -8.26
CA LYS A 42 3.52 -5.43 -8.40
C LYS A 42 3.67 -6.33 -7.18
N GLY A 43 3.22 -5.84 -6.03
CA GLY A 43 3.45 -6.50 -4.77
C GLY A 43 4.84 -6.19 -4.23
N TRP A 44 4.95 -6.11 -2.94
CA TRP A 44 6.24 -5.94 -2.28
C TRP A 44 6.44 -7.09 -1.31
N GLU A 45 7.61 -7.69 -1.35
CA GLU A 45 7.95 -8.79 -0.46
C GLU A 45 9.18 -8.44 0.35
N PRO A 46 9.24 -8.90 1.62
CA PRO A 46 10.46 -8.71 2.40
C PRO A 46 11.66 -9.35 1.70
N PRO A 47 12.84 -8.75 1.84
CA PRO A 47 14.03 -9.32 1.23
C PRO A 47 14.35 -10.69 1.78
N LYS A 48 14.84 -11.57 0.93
CA LYS A 48 15.19 -12.93 1.28
C LYS A 48 16.61 -13.22 0.86
N ALA A 49 17.25 -14.14 1.57
CA ALA A 49 18.60 -14.57 1.25
C ALA A 49 18.66 -16.10 1.26
N ILE A 50 19.58 -16.64 0.46
CA ILE A 50 19.81 -18.08 0.43
C ILE A 50 21.14 -18.35 1.12
N VAL A 51 21.11 -19.12 2.20
CA VAL A 51 22.30 -19.49 2.94
C VAL A 51 22.31 -21.02 3.05
N ASN A 52 23.38 -21.63 2.54
CA ASN A 52 23.50 -23.09 2.51
C ASN A 52 22.32 -23.75 1.82
N GLY A 53 21.82 -23.13 0.75
CA GLY A 53 20.70 -23.67 -0.02
C GLY A 53 19.33 -23.45 0.60
N ILE A 54 19.25 -22.79 1.74
CA ILE A 54 17.98 -22.53 2.43
C ILE A 54 17.62 -21.06 2.27
N GLU A 55 16.40 -20.82 1.78
CA GLU A 55 15.88 -19.47 1.65
C GLU A 55 15.24 -19.02 2.96
N SER A 56 15.59 -17.84 3.40
CA SER A 56 15.02 -17.26 4.63
C SER A 56 14.92 -15.76 4.50
N GLU A 57 14.05 -15.14 5.29
CA GLU A 57 13.92 -13.71 5.30
C GLU A 57 15.15 -13.06 5.94
N VAL A 58 15.56 -11.93 5.38
CA VAL A 58 16.65 -11.14 5.93
C VAL A 58 16.14 -10.40 7.15
N ASP A 59 16.93 -10.42 8.24
CA ASP A 59 16.58 -9.67 9.44
C ASP A 59 16.43 -8.18 9.08
N ARG A 60 15.43 -7.54 9.66
CA ARG A 60 15.11 -6.14 9.39
C ARG A 60 16.32 -5.21 9.58
N ASP A 61 17.12 -5.49 10.58
CA ASP A 61 18.29 -4.67 10.87
C ASP A 61 19.30 -4.67 9.73
N ASN A 62 19.23 -5.66 8.85
CA ASN A 62 20.14 -5.80 7.72
C ASN A 62 19.55 -5.31 6.40
N TRP A 63 18.35 -4.74 6.41
CA TRP A 63 17.74 -4.19 5.20
C TRP A 63 18.50 -2.94 4.76
N ASN A 64 18.69 -2.80 3.45
CA ASN A 64 19.26 -1.56 2.92
C ASN A 64 18.19 -0.47 2.84
N VAL A 65 18.60 0.74 2.48
CA VAL A 65 17.72 1.89 2.44
C VAL A 65 16.56 1.67 1.46
N ILE A 66 16.85 1.10 0.29
CA ILE A 66 15.84 0.86 -0.72
C ILE A 66 14.79 -0.12 -0.21
N GLN A 67 15.21 -1.16 0.47
CA GLN A 67 14.31 -2.15 1.04
C GLN A 67 13.44 -1.55 2.14
N GLN A 68 14.03 -0.71 2.99
CA GLN A 68 13.30 -0.02 4.03
C GLN A 68 12.26 0.93 3.45
N GLU A 69 12.62 1.66 2.40
CA GLU A 69 11.69 2.56 1.72
C GLU A 69 10.55 1.80 1.06
N GLY A 70 10.85 0.65 0.45
CA GLY A 70 9.81 -0.19 -0.16
C GLY A 70 8.80 -0.66 0.88
N ASN A 71 9.28 -1.10 2.03
CA ASN A 71 8.43 -1.51 3.12
C ASN A 71 7.54 -0.36 3.61
N HIS A 72 8.14 0.81 3.77
CA HIS A 72 7.40 1.99 4.23
C HIS A 72 6.29 2.37 3.24
N LYS A 73 6.63 2.43 1.95
CA LYS A 73 5.65 2.77 0.91
C LYS A 73 4.55 1.73 0.80
N ASN A 74 4.91 0.45 0.92
CA ASN A 74 3.91 -0.60 0.89
C ASN A 74 2.91 -0.44 2.04
N LYS A 75 3.40 -0.18 3.24
CA LYS A 75 2.54 0.02 4.39
C LYS A 75 1.69 1.26 4.25
N LYS A 76 2.27 2.35 3.73
CA LYS A 76 1.50 3.57 3.50
C LYS A 76 0.35 3.33 2.54
N ALA A 77 0.62 2.62 1.44
CA ALA A 77 -0.42 2.31 0.47
C ALA A 77 -1.51 1.43 1.09
N MET A 78 -1.12 0.41 1.85
CA MET A 78 -2.08 -0.47 2.50
C MET A 78 -2.94 0.27 3.50
N ILE A 79 -2.33 1.11 4.32
CA ILE A 79 -3.07 1.90 5.30
C ILE A 79 -4.06 2.81 4.59
N THR A 80 -3.64 3.44 3.50
CA THR A 80 -4.51 4.33 2.74
C THR A 80 -5.72 3.57 2.20
N ILE A 81 -5.49 2.39 1.63
CA ILE A 81 -6.57 1.58 1.08
C ILE A 81 -7.54 1.12 2.18
N VAL A 82 -7.00 0.55 3.25
CA VAL A 82 -7.83 0.03 4.33
C VAL A 82 -8.63 1.14 4.98
N SER A 83 -7.99 2.29 5.23
CA SER A 83 -8.68 3.41 5.88
C SER A 83 -9.69 4.10 4.97
N SER A 84 -9.65 3.81 3.66
CA SER A 84 -10.61 4.38 2.72
C SER A 84 -11.86 3.52 2.55
N MET A 85 -11.90 2.35 3.17
CA MET A 85 -13.05 1.46 3.09
C MET A 85 -14.03 1.75 4.21
N SER A 86 -15.31 1.39 3.99
CA SER A 86 -16.29 1.47 5.04
C SER A 86 -15.87 0.55 6.18
N ARG A 87 -16.45 0.81 7.37
CA ARG A 87 -16.14 0.00 8.54
C ARG A 87 -16.39 -1.50 8.29
N GLU A 88 -17.48 -1.81 7.60
CA GLU A 88 -17.81 -3.20 7.28
C GLU A 88 -16.78 -3.81 6.34
N GLU A 89 -16.41 -3.07 5.29
CA GLU A 89 -15.45 -3.58 4.32
C GLU A 89 -14.06 -3.73 4.92
N GLY A 90 -13.66 -2.77 5.76
CA GLY A 90 -12.38 -2.86 6.45
C GLY A 90 -12.34 -4.04 7.41
N GLY A 91 -13.46 -4.32 8.08
CA GLY A 91 -13.55 -5.45 8.98
C GLY A 91 -13.41 -6.78 8.25
N LYS A 92 -13.97 -6.87 7.06
CA LYS A 92 -13.84 -8.08 6.24
C LYS A 92 -12.40 -8.37 5.88
N LEU A 93 -11.63 -7.34 5.59
CA LEU A 93 -10.23 -7.52 5.25
C LEU A 93 -9.39 -7.97 6.44
N GLN A 94 -9.79 -7.62 7.64
CA GLN A 94 -9.06 -7.95 8.84
C GLN A 94 -9.34 -9.36 9.33
N GLN A 95 -10.35 -9.98 8.81
CA GLN A 95 -10.70 -11.35 9.15
C GLN A 95 -10.01 -12.33 8.21
#